data_bdabc79ecbac56724df8388b58c08acd
#
_entry.id   bdabc79ecbac56724df8388b58c08acd
#
_cell.length_a   1.000
_cell.length_b   1.000
_cell.length_c   1.000
_cell.angle_alpha   90.00
_cell.angle_beta   90.00
_cell.angle_gamma   90.00
#
_symmetry.space_group_name_H-M   'P 1'
#
loop_
_entity.id
_entity.type
_entity.pdbx_description
1 polymer ?
#
loop_
_entity_poly.entity_id
_entity_poly.type
_entity_poly.pdbx_seq_one_letter_code
_entity_poly.pdbx_strand_id
1 'polypeptide(L)'
;MKRLSIIHGLVGALILGFSAATIAQQVSDDAAKKTAAKAGCFTCHTISHLESKDGTLPTGPAWQDVAAQYRGKPGAADFLTRIVLEGSNPYSSHWKNKAAGIAMPPNAVAITEGDARQVVYWILSLK
;
A
#
# COMPACT_ATOMS: atom_id res chain seq x y z
N MET A 1 34.62 60.68 21.67
CA MET A 1 33.44 59.90 21.97
C MET A 1 33.32 58.85 20.88
N LYS A 2 33.75 57.59 21.14
CA LYS A 2 33.74 56.48 20.18
C LYS A 2 32.47 55.63 20.43
N ARG A 3 31.60 55.54 19.45
CA ARG A 3 30.42 54.68 19.51
C ARG A 3 30.82 53.24 19.13
N LEU A 4 30.65 52.32 20.07
CA LEU A 4 30.91 50.91 19.89
C LEU A 4 29.61 50.27 19.36
N SER A 5 29.64 49.84 18.09
CA SER A 5 28.52 49.09 17.46
C SER A 5 28.64 47.62 17.82
N ILE A 6 27.72 47.14 18.60
CA ILE A 6 27.59 45.71 18.92
C ILE A 6 26.79 45.04 17.78
N ILE A 7 27.48 44.25 16.98
CA ILE A 7 26.84 43.42 15.96
C ILE A 7 26.36 42.14 16.66
N HIS A 8 25.04 42.00 16.83
CA HIS A 8 24.43 40.76 17.30
C HIS A 8 24.34 39.80 16.12
N GLY A 9 25.24 38.82 16.10
CA GLY A 9 25.17 37.69 15.18
C GLY A 9 23.99 36.78 15.55
N LEU A 10 22.98 36.75 14.70
CA LEU A 10 21.88 35.78 14.79
C LEU A 10 22.39 34.41 14.31
N VAL A 11 22.76 33.55 15.25
CA VAL A 11 23.04 32.16 14.97
C VAL A 11 21.68 31.46 14.78
N GLY A 12 21.25 31.30 13.52
CA GLY A 12 20.09 30.52 13.16
C GLY A 12 20.37 29.04 13.40
N ALA A 13 19.80 28.47 14.46
CA ALA A 13 19.78 27.04 14.67
C ALA A 13 18.84 26.40 13.63
N LEU A 14 19.42 25.84 12.57
CA LEU A 14 18.72 24.99 11.62
C LEU A 14 18.40 23.66 12.34
N ILE A 15 17.22 23.55 12.95
CA ILE A 15 16.73 22.30 13.52
C ILE A 15 16.33 21.43 12.33
N LEU A 16 17.15 20.43 12.05
CA LEU A 16 16.84 19.33 11.13
C LEU A 16 15.72 18.49 11.75
N GLY A 17 14.49 18.91 11.51
CA GLY A 17 13.28 18.15 11.84
C GLY A 17 13.13 16.95 10.92
N PHE A 18 14.06 15.97 11.00
CA PHE A 18 13.97 14.73 10.23
C PHE A 18 13.28 13.65 11.07
N SER A 19 12.05 13.32 10.76
CA SER A 19 11.63 11.99 10.29
C SER A 19 11.05 11.03 11.32
N ALA A 20 10.25 11.47 12.29
CA ALA A 20 9.36 10.55 13.01
C ALA A 20 8.28 9.94 12.05
N ALA A 21 7.83 10.73 11.05
CA ALA A 21 6.86 10.27 10.06
C ALA A 21 7.39 9.15 9.14
N THR A 22 8.67 9.19 8.76
CA THR A 22 9.27 8.17 7.88
C THR A 22 9.43 6.83 8.59
N ILE A 23 9.80 6.84 9.86
CA ILE A 23 9.94 5.62 10.67
C ILE A 23 8.56 5.01 10.95
N ALA A 24 7.55 5.82 11.28
CA ALA A 24 6.20 5.35 11.51
C ALA A 24 5.58 4.72 10.25
N GLN A 25 5.83 5.29 9.07
CA GLN A 25 5.37 4.73 7.80
C GLN A 25 6.05 3.38 7.52
N GLN A 26 7.37 3.27 7.71
CA GLN A 26 8.10 2.02 7.49
C GLN A 26 7.61 0.90 8.42
N VAL A 27 7.38 1.19 9.69
CA VAL A 27 6.83 0.21 10.64
C VAL A 27 5.42 -0.23 10.24
N SER A 28 4.59 0.71 9.77
CA SER A 28 3.25 0.42 9.25
C SER A 28 3.29 -0.47 8.01
N ASP A 29 4.20 -0.21 7.08
CA ASP A 29 4.36 -0.98 5.86
C ASP A 29 4.84 -2.41 6.15
N ASP A 30 5.80 -2.58 7.04
CA ASP A 30 6.31 -3.90 7.43
C ASP A 30 5.25 -4.72 8.19
N ALA A 31 4.46 -4.07 9.04
CA ALA A 31 3.33 -4.72 9.71
C ALA A 31 2.27 -5.19 8.69
N ALA A 32 1.91 -4.35 7.72
CA ALA A 32 0.95 -4.69 6.68
C ALA A 32 1.45 -5.86 5.80
N LYS A 33 2.72 -5.84 5.40
CA LYS A 33 3.35 -6.96 4.66
C LYS A 33 3.32 -8.26 5.45
N LYS A 34 3.66 -8.22 6.74
CA LYS A 34 3.62 -9.38 7.63
C LYS A 34 2.21 -9.93 7.77
N THR A 35 1.22 -9.07 7.92
CA THR A 35 -0.19 -9.45 7.98
C THR A 35 -0.64 -10.09 6.68
N ALA A 36 -0.32 -9.50 5.53
CA ALA A 36 -0.64 -10.06 4.22
C ALA A 36 0.03 -11.42 3.98
N ALA A 37 1.29 -11.59 4.41
CA ALA A 37 1.99 -12.85 4.32
C ALA A 37 1.33 -13.94 5.18
N LYS A 38 0.98 -13.62 6.43
CA LYS A 38 0.28 -14.53 7.34
C LYS A 38 -1.09 -14.96 6.81
N ALA A 39 -1.81 -14.04 6.15
CA ALA A 39 -3.11 -14.32 5.53
C ALA A 39 -2.98 -15.03 4.16
N GLY A 40 -1.78 -15.34 3.68
CA GLY A 40 -1.54 -16.07 2.43
C GLY A 40 -1.71 -15.25 1.15
N CYS A 41 -1.82 -13.93 1.24
CA CYS A 41 -2.09 -13.07 0.08
C CYS A 41 -1.00 -13.15 -1.01
N PHE A 42 0.25 -13.38 -0.62
CA PHE A 42 1.38 -13.50 -1.56
C PHE A 42 1.35 -14.78 -2.41
N THR A 43 0.46 -15.73 -2.12
CA THR A 43 0.26 -16.91 -2.98
C THR A 43 -0.22 -16.51 -4.39
N CYS A 44 -1.01 -15.44 -4.48
CA CYS A 44 -1.62 -14.99 -5.73
C CYS A 44 -1.15 -13.59 -6.16
N HIS A 45 -0.69 -12.77 -5.22
CA HIS A 45 -0.32 -11.38 -5.47
C HIS A 45 1.18 -11.14 -5.33
N THR A 46 1.69 -10.25 -6.16
CA THR A 46 3.02 -9.64 -6.03
C THR A 46 2.89 -8.18 -5.63
N ILE A 47 3.94 -7.58 -5.08
CA ILE A 47 3.94 -6.13 -4.81
C ILE A 47 4.07 -5.37 -6.12
N SER A 48 5.11 -5.71 -6.91
CA SER A 48 5.41 -5.05 -8.17
C SER A 48 4.86 -5.84 -9.35
N HIS A 49 4.56 -5.14 -10.43
CA HIS A 49 4.25 -5.76 -11.70
C HIS A 49 5.41 -6.64 -12.16
N LEU A 50 5.11 -7.89 -12.49
CA LEU A 50 6.08 -8.83 -13.08
C LEU A 50 5.64 -9.11 -14.50
N GLU A 51 6.47 -8.73 -15.45
CA GLU A 51 6.27 -9.13 -16.85
C GLU A 51 6.53 -10.64 -16.99
N SER A 52 5.53 -11.34 -17.48
CA SER A 52 5.70 -12.74 -17.87
C SER A 52 6.41 -12.83 -19.20
N LYS A 53 7.51 -13.60 -19.25
CA LYS A 53 8.28 -13.80 -20.49
C LYS A 53 7.56 -14.68 -21.52
N ASP A 54 6.59 -15.44 -21.10
CA ASP A 54 5.82 -16.41 -21.92
C ASP A 54 4.38 -15.97 -22.17
N GLY A 55 4.00 -14.77 -21.76
CA GLY A 55 2.65 -14.23 -21.91
C GLY A 55 1.62 -14.81 -20.94
N THR A 56 2.03 -15.60 -19.94
CA THR A 56 1.11 -16.08 -18.90
C THR A 56 0.62 -14.93 -18.05
N LEU A 57 -0.68 -14.95 -17.71
CA LEU A 57 -1.27 -13.96 -16.83
C LEU A 57 -0.93 -14.27 -15.37
N PRO A 58 -0.69 -13.25 -14.52
CA PRO A 58 -0.51 -13.45 -13.09
C PRO A 58 -1.78 -14.03 -12.46
N THR A 59 -1.65 -14.81 -11.41
CA THR A 59 -2.80 -15.39 -10.68
C THR A 59 -3.72 -14.29 -10.13
N GLY A 60 -3.13 -13.25 -9.53
CA GLY A 60 -3.83 -12.05 -9.08
C GLY A 60 -3.08 -10.80 -9.53
N PRO A 61 -3.72 -9.62 -9.56
CA PRO A 61 -3.06 -8.38 -9.95
C PRO A 61 -1.94 -8.03 -8.97
N ALA A 62 -0.86 -7.44 -9.49
CA ALA A 62 0.16 -6.83 -8.65
C ALA A 62 -0.45 -5.68 -7.83
N TRP A 63 -0.01 -5.51 -6.60
CA TRP A 63 -0.59 -4.48 -5.73
C TRP A 63 -0.27 -3.05 -6.18
N GLN A 64 0.85 -2.83 -6.88
CA GLN A 64 1.11 -1.55 -7.52
C GLN A 64 0.08 -1.24 -8.61
N ASP A 65 -0.38 -2.23 -9.37
CA ASP A 65 -1.43 -2.04 -10.37
C ASP A 65 -2.80 -1.77 -9.69
N VAL A 66 -3.07 -2.44 -8.57
CA VAL A 66 -4.25 -2.15 -7.74
C VAL A 66 -4.19 -0.70 -7.21
N ALA A 67 -3.03 -0.30 -6.68
CA ALA A 67 -2.82 1.06 -6.22
C ALA A 67 -3.03 2.09 -7.35
N ALA A 68 -2.45 1.86 -8.52
CA ALA A 68 -2.62 2.74 -9.68
C ALA A 68 -4.09 2.87 -10.10
N GLN A 69 -4.84 1.77 -10.04
CA GLN A 69 -6.26 1.76 -10.42
C GLN A 69 -7.18 2.47 -9.41
N TYR A 70 -6.90 2.36 -8.11
CA TYR A 70 -7.85 2.75 -7.06
C TYR A 70 -7.40 3.93 -6.19
N ARG A 71 -6.14 4.31 -6.18
CA ARG A 71 -5.62 5.41 -5.38
C ARG A 71 -6.36 6.71 -5.69
N GLY A 72 -6.78 7.41 -4.64
CA GLY A 72 -7.49 8.67 -4.74
C GLY A 72 -8.97 8.56 -5.14
N LYS A 73 -9.47 7.36 -5.44
CA LYS A 73 -10.91 7.19 -5.72
C LYS A 73 -11.71 7.18 -4.42
N PRO A 74 -12.82 7.93 -4.34
CA PRO A 74 -13.69 7.89 -3.17
C PRO A 74 -14.18 6.48 -2.87
N GLY A 75 -14.11 6.06 -1.59
CA GLY A 75 -14.57 4.75 -1.14
C GLY A 75 -13.66 3.57 -1.53
N ALA A 76 -12.50 3.80 -2.15
CA ALA A 76 -11.60 2.74 -2.61
C ALA A 76 -11.16 1.81 -1.47
N ALA A 77 -10.83 2.36 -0.31
CA ALA A 77 -10.39 1.56 0.83
C ALA A 77 -11.50 0.63 1.33
N ASP A 78 -12.73 1.12 1.46
CA ASP A 78 -13.88 0.31 1.89
C ASP A 78 -14.23 -0.75 0.86
N PHE A 79 -14.23 -0.38 -0.41
CA PHE A 79 -14.47 -1.33 -1.52
C PHE A 79 -13.44 -2.45 -1.52
N LEU A 80 -12.14 -2.14 -1.47
CA LEU A 80 -11.07 -3.13 -1.51
C LEU A 80 -11.03 -3.98 -0.25
N THR A 81 -11.31 -3.40 0.93
CA THR A 81 -11.43 -4.18 2.19
C THR A 81 -12.53 -5.21 2.07
N ARG A 82 -13.69 -4.84 1.53
CA ARG A 82 -14.79 -5.78 1.28
C ARG A 82 -14.38 -6.87 0.30
N ILE A 83 -13.68 -6.54 -0.79
CA ILE A 83 -13.15 -7.55 -1.72
C ILE A 83 -12.20 -8.53 -1.03
N VAL A 84 -11.35 -8.07 -0.11
CA VAL A 84 -10.48 -8.95 0.67
C VAL A 84 -11.30 -9.92 1.51
N LEU A 85 -12.35 -9.45 2.17
CA LEU A 85 -13.15 -10.27 3.09
C LEU A 85 -14.11 -11.22 2.36
N GLU A 86 -14.80 -10.72 1.34
CA GLU A 86 -15.89 -11.42 0.66
C GLU A 86 -15.46 -12.15 -0.62
N GLY A 87 -14.25 -11.86 -1.11
CA GLY A 87 -13.77 -12.37 -2.38
C GLY A 87 -14.21 -11.53 -3.58
N SER A 88 -13.79 -11.93 -4.77
CA SER A 88 -14.10 -11.21 -6.02
C SER A 88 -14.70 -12.12 -7.09
N ASN A 89 -15.48 -11.50 -7.99
CA ASN A 89 -15.92 -12.17 -9.21
C ASN A 89 -14.95 -11.77 -10.36
N PRO A 90 -14.18 -12.72 -10.92
CA PRO A 90 -13.21 -12.40 -11.97
C PRO A 90 -13.88 -11.93 -13.27
N TYR A 91 -15.12 -12.34 -13.53
CA TYR A 91 -15.82 -11.99 -14.78
C TYR A 91 -16.37 -10.57 -14.79
N SER A 92 -16.63 -9.99 -13.63
CA SER A 92 -17.11 -8.61 -13.49
C SER A 92 -16.08 -7.64 -12.93
N SER A 93 -14.85 -8.11 -12.66
CA SER A 93 -13.81 -7.30 -12.07
C SER A 93 -13.08 -6.46 -13.13
N HIS A 94 -12.44 -5.37 -12.67
CA HIS A 94 -11.50 -4.60 -13.49
C HIS A 94 -10.37 -5.46 -14.07
N TRP A 95 -10.08 -6.60 -13.45
CA TRP A 95 -8.95 -7.50 -13.76
C TRP A 95 -9.29 -8.59 -14.76
N LYS A 96 -10.50 -8.57 -15.33
CA LYS A 96 -10.87 -9.49 -16.41
C LYS A 96 -9.85 -9.39 -17.55
N ASN A 97 -9.31 -10.53 -17.99
CA ASN A 97 -8.27 -10.64 -19.02
C ASN A 97 -6.91 -10.01 -18.64
N LYS A 98 -6.70 -9.62 -17.38
CA LYS A 98 -5.44 -9.11 -16.85
C LYS A 98 -4.85 -10.01 -15.76
N ALA A 99 -5.66 -10.89 -15.21
CA ALA A 99 -5.25 -11.95 -14.30
C ALA A 99 -5.81 -13.29 -14.82
N ALA A 100 -5.31 -14.39 -14.29
CA ALA A 100 -5.58 -15.75 -14.80
C ALA A 100 -7.05 -16.23 -14.68
N GLY A 101 -7.98 -15.35 -14.36
CA GLY A 101 -9.42 -15.67 -14.25
C GLY A 101 -9.83 -16.41 -12.98
N ILE A 102 -8.89 -16.62 -12.06
CA ILE A 102 -9.18 -17.22 -10.75
C ILE A 102 -9.82 -16.15 -9.86
N ALA A 103 -10.99 -16.48 -9.27
CA ALA A 103 -11.61 -15.60 -8.29
C ALA A 103 -10.71 -15.45 -7.06
N MET A 104 -10.55 -14.25 -6.53
CA MET A 104 -9.98 -14.07 -5.20
C MET A 104 -10.96 -14.69 -4.19
N PRO A 105 -10.54 -15.67 -3.38
CA PRO A 105 -11.43 -16.30 -2.42
C PRO A 105 -11.79 -15.34 -1.28
N PRO A 106 -12.90 -15.57 -0.55
CA PRO A 106 -13.19 -14.88 0.69
C PRO A 106 -12.09 -15.16 1.73
N ASN A 107 -11.54 -14.11 2.34
CA ASN A 107 -10.46 -14.24 3.33
C ASN A 107 -10.88 -13.89 4.77
N ALA A 108 -12.15 -13.67 5.05
CA ALA A 108 -12.62 -13.33 6.38
C ALA A 108 -12.25 -14.33 7.48
N VAL A 109 -11.93 -15.57 7.10
CA VAL A 109 -11.46 -16.63 8.03
C VAL A 109 -9.95 -16.52 8.34
N ALA A 110 -9.18 -15.82 7.51
CA ALA A 110 -7.72 -15.72 7.60
C ALA A 110 -7.25 -14.33 8.07
N ILE A 111 -8.09 -13.31 7.98
CA ILE A 111 -7.75 -11.92 8.28
C ILE A 111 -8.94 -11.19 8.90
N THR A 112 -8.71 -10.38 9.94
CA THR A 112 -9.76 -9.52 10.50
C THR A 112 -10.03 -8.32 9.57
N GLU A 113 -11.20 -7.68 9.71
CA GLU A 113 -11.52 -6.49 8.93
C GLU A 113 -10.50 -5.35 9.18
N GLY A 114 -10.09 -5.14 10.44
CA GLY A 114 -9.09 -4.12 10.78
C GLY A 114 -7.75 -4.37 10.10
N ASP A 115 -7.28 -5.62 10.13
CA ASP A 115 -6.04 -6.04 9.47
C ASP A 115 -6.14 -5.93 7.94
N ALA A 116 -7.27 -6.34 7.36
CA ALA A 116 -7.52 -6.21 5.93
C ALA A 116 -7.49 -4.74 5.49
N ARG A 117 -8.13 -3.86 6.26
CA ARG A 117 -8.12 -2.41 6.03
C ARG A 117 -6.71 -1.83 6.11
N GLN A 118 -5.90 -2.26 7.06
CA GLN A 118 -4.49 -1.84 7.18
C GLN A 118 -3.67 -2.27 5.95
N VAL A 119 -3.83 -3.52 5.51
CA VAL A 119 -3.18 -4.02 4.27
C VAL A 119 -3.63 -3.22 3.06
N VAL A 120 -4.93 -2.92 2.94
CA VAL A 120 -5.47 -2.10 1.84
C VAL A 120 -4.91 -0.68 1.84
N TYR A 121 -4.80 -0.02 2.98
CA TYR A 121 -4.19 1.31 3.06
C TYR A 121 -2.73 1.28 2.62
N TRP A 122 -1.98 0.27 3.06
CA TRP A 122 -0.62 0.07 2.59
C TRP A 122 -0.57 -0.15 1.07
N ILE A 123 -1.40 -1.03 0.51
CA ILE A 123 -1.48 -1.23 -0.95
C ILE A 123 -1.75 0.09 -1.67
N LEU A 124 -2.73 0.88 -1.22
CA LEU A 124 -3.07 2.16 -1.85
C LEU A 124 -1.95 3.22 -1.73
N SER A 125 -0.98 3.04 -0.83
CA SER A 125 0.20 3.93 -0.70
C SER A 125 1.33 3.57 -1.67
N LEU A 126 1.35 2.38 -2.26
CA LEU A 126 2.39 1.91 -3.19
C LEU A 126 2.46 2.81 -4.44
N LYS A 127 3.68 3.04 -4.93
CA LYS A 127 3.96 3.87 -6.12
C LYS A 127 4.35 3.01 -7.29
#